data_a45d2a92faf00036c5c72cc33ed7a162
#
_entry.id   a45d2a92faf00036c5c72cc33ed7a162
#
_cell.length_a   1.000
_cell.length_b   1.000
_cell.length_c   1.000
_cell.angle_alpha   90.00
_cell.angle_beta   90.00
_cell.angle_gamma   90.00
#
_symmetry.space_group_name_H-M   'P 1'
#
loop_
_entity.id
_entity.type
_entity.pdbx_description
1 polymer ?
#
loop_
_entity_poly.entity_id
_entity_poly.type
_entity_poly.pdbx_seq_one_letter_code
_entity_poly.pdbx_strand_id
1 'polypeptide(L)'
;MTTALRLAALTLALASAPAARAEQKLGYVDFQRAIKEVEEGKATGAALKKEADEKQRQLNARMDELRRLQEDFQKQAQILTPEARAAKAAEVERKTMETQETYMKLQQELSAKERDAMRPLADRLTAVAKEIAETDGFTMIFDRESAGLVYAPASLDLTNELIRKYNAKFPASAAKAAPKPAAAPAPKAEAGAKK
;
A
#
# COMPACT_ATOMS: atom_id res chain seq x y z
N MET A 1 -75.59 -2.36 39.72
CA MET A 1 -74.59 -3.25 39.07
C MET A 1 -74.23 -2.74 37.67
N THR A 2 -73.79 -1.48 37.51
CA THR A 2 -73.50 -0.88 36.16
C THR A 2 -72.26 0.02 36.18
N THR A 3 -71.43 0.01 37.19
CA THR A 3 -70.22 0.86 37.31
C THR A 3 -68.90 0.13 37.16
N ALA A 4 -68.89 -1.24 37.08
CA ALA A 4 -67.65 -2.04 36.99
C ALA A 4 -67.21 -2.35 35.55
N LEU A 5 -67.98 -2.01 34.50
CA LEU A 5 -67.70 -2.39 33.14
C LEU A 5 -67.03 -1.28 32.27
N ARG A 6 -66.74 -0.14 32.86
CA ARG A 6 -66.15 1.02 32.11
C ARG A 6 -64.63 1.19 32.35
N LEU A 7 -64.00 0.44 33.25
CA LEU A 7 -62.58 0.58 33.52
C LEU A 7 -61.68 -0.44 32.78
N ALA A 8 -62.24 -1.40 32.06
CA ALA A 8 -61.45 -2.44 31.35
C ALA A 8 -61.08 -2.10 29.92
N ALA A 9 -61.58 -0.98 29.38
CA ALA A 9 -61.37 -0.61 27.95
C ALA A 9 -60.21 0.39 27.71
N LEU A 10 -59.51 0.87 28.75
CA LEU A 10 -58.50 1.92 28.62
C LEU A 10 -57.06 1.45 28.69
N THR A 11 -56.78 0.15 28.81
CA THR A 11 -55.41 -0.36 29.01
C THR A 11 -54.83 -1.11 27.81
N LEU A 12 -55.53 -1.18 26.65
CA LEU A 12 -55.04 -1.98 25.47
C LEU A 12 -54.59 -1.11 24.28
N ALA A 13 -54.43 0.18 24.44
CA ALA A 13 -54.03 1.09 23.32
C ALA A 13 -52.57 1.51 23.33
N LEU A 14 -51.71 0.96 24.21
CA LEU A 14 -50.33 1.45 24.40
C LEU A 14 -49.24 0.53 23.86
N ALA A 15 -49.53 -0.51 23.07
CA ALA A 15 -48.55 -1.55 22.70
C ALA A 15 -48.22 -1.61 21.20
N SER A 16 -48.58 -0.63 20.37
CA SER A 16 -48.22 -0.60 18.95
C SER A 16 -47.44 0.68 18.59
N ALA A 17 -46.34 0.95 19.31
CA ALA A 17 -45.34 1.83 18.76
C ALA A 17 -44.65 1.08 17.61
N PRO A 18 -44.72 1.55 16.34
CA PRO A 18 -43.89 0.96 15.29
C PRO A 18 -42.44 1.15 15.73
N ALA A 19 -41.75 0.03 15.98
CA ALA A 19 -40.29 0.06 16.11
C ALA A 19 -39.77 0.67 14.80
N ALA A 20 -39.38 1.94 14.83
CA ALA A 20 -38.70 2.58 13.73
C ALA A 20 -37.43 1.78 13.50
N ARG A 21 -37.48 0.82 12.56
CA ARG A 21 -36.27 0.17 12.07
C ARG A 21 -35.47 1.28 11.40
N ALA A 22 -34.45 1.75 12.08
CA ALA A 22 -33.45 2.58 11.44
C ALA A 22 -32.93 1.77 10.25
N GLU A 23 -33.24 2.20 9.04
CA GLU A 23 -32.75 1.57 7.80
C GLU A 23 -31.24 1.69 7.81
N GLN A 24 -30.56 0.55 7.98
CA GLN A 24 -29.11 0.52 8.03
C GLN A 24 -28.57 0.76 6.61
N LYS A 25 -27.99 1.93 6.40
CA LYS A 25 -27.36 2.27 5.13
C LYS A 25 -25.96 1.68 5.11
N LEU A 26 -25.79 0.66 4.27
CA LEU A 26 -24.52 -0.05 4.09
C LEU A 26 -23.88 0.37 2.78
N GLY A 27 -22.55 0.38 2.74
CA GLY A 27 -21.78 0.61 1.54
C GLY A 27 -20.50 -0.23 1.53
N TYR A 28 -19.85 -0.30 0.38
CA TYR A 28 -18.51 -0.84 0.30
C TYR A 28 -17.62 0.01 -0.62
N VAL A 29 -16.32 -0.09 -0.41
CA VAL A 29 -15.28 0.54 -1.21
C VAL A 29 -14.24 -0.51 -1.60
N ASP A 30 -13.67 -0.36 -2.79
CA ASP A 30 -12.50 -1.08 -3.25
C ASP A 30 -11.28 -0.16 -3.10
N PHE A 31 -10.59 -0.26 -1.95
CA PHE A 31 -9.43 0.58 -1.67
C PHE A 31 -8.28 0.32 -2.63
N GLN A 32 -8.08 -0.91 -3.09
CA GLN A 32 -7.02 -1.24 -4.05
C GLN A 32 -7.25 -0.53 -5.39
N ARG A 33 -8.50 -0.53 -5.86
CA ARG A 33 -8.89 0.22 -7.06
C ARG A 33 -8.75 1.73 -6.82
N ALA A 34 -9.24 2.22 -5.70
CA ALA A 34 -9.18 3.64 -5.36
C ALA A 34 -7.73 4.17 -5.33
N ILE A 35 -6.81 3.46 -4.66
CA ILE A 35 -5.38 3.80 -4.61
C ILE A 35 -4.78 3.94 -6.02
N LYS A 36 -5.13 3.04 -6.95
CA LYS A 36 -4.61 3.05 -8.33
C LYS A 36 -5.24 4.14 -9.20
N GLU A 37 -6.49 4.53 -8.92
CA GLU A 37 -7.26 5.44 -9.78
C GLU A 37 -7.22 6.90 -9.33
N VAL A 38 -6.93 7.21 -8.05
CA VAL A 38 -6.73 8.60 -7.62
C VAL A 38 -5.51 9.22 -8.30
N GLU A 39 -5.56 10.53 -8.59
CA GLU A 39 -4.49 11.21 -9.32
C GLU A 39 -3.13 11.12 -8.61
N GLU A 40 -3.12 11.25 -7.29
CA GLU A 40 -1.89 11.07 -6.48
C GLU A 40 -1.36 9.65 -6.59
N GLY A 41 -2.23 8.63 -6.61
CA GLY A 41 -1.87 7.22 -6.76
C GLY A 41 -1.26 6.91 -8.11
N LYS A 42 -1.85 7.43 -9.20
CA LYS A 42 -1.29 7.32 -10.55
C LYS A 42 0.11 7.95 -10.63
N ALA A 43 0.28 9.16 -10.08
CA ALA A 43 1.56 9.85 -10.08
C ALA A 43 2.62 9.08 -9.26
N THR A 44 2.25 8.59 -8.07
CA THR A 44 3.13 7.80 -7.21
C THR A 44 3.51 6.47 -7.86
N GLY A 45 2.54 5.76 -8.44
CA GLY A 45 2.78 4.51 -9.17
C GLY A 45 3.72 4.71 -10.38
N ALA A 46 3.54 5.80 -11.14
CA ALA A 46 4.42 6.13 -12.25
C ALA A 46 5.86 6.43 -11.80
N ALA A 47 6.03 7.14 -10.67
CA ALA A 47 7.34 7.42 -10.10
C ALA A 47 8.05 6.15 -9.61
N LEU A 48 7.32 5.28 -8.88
CA LEU A 48 7.83 3.99 -8.42
C LEU A 48 8.22 3.08 -9.58
N LYS A 49 7.37 3.02 -10.62
CA LYS A 49 7.68 2.25 -11.83
C LYS A 49 8.96 2.74 -12.50
N LYS A 50 9.11 4.05 -12.67
CA LYS A 50 10.33 4.63 -13.27
C LYS A 50 11.57 4.25 -12.47
N GLU A 51 11.52 4.35 -11.14
CA GLU A 51 12.63 3.96 -10.29
C GLU A 51 12.94 2.45 -10.38
N ALA A 52 11.90 1.60 -10.38
CA ALA A 52 12.05 0.16 -10.56
C ALA A 52 12.70 -0.18 -11.90
N ASP A 53 12.26 0.47 -13.00
CA ASP A 53 12.83 0.29 -14.33
C ASP A 53 14.31 0.73 -14.41
N GLU A 54 14.69 1.80 -13.71
CA GLU A 54 16.09 2.26 -13.63
C GLU A 54 16.96 1.27 -12.85
N LYS A 55 16.48 0.82 -11.70
CA LYS A 55 17.18 -0.17 -10.88
C LYS A 55 17.31 -1.53 -11.58
N GLN A 56 16.26 -1.95 -12.29
CA GLN A 56 16.29 -3.18 -13.08
C GLN A 56 17.34 -3.11 -14.20
N ARG A 57 17.45 -1.96 -14.89
CA ARG A 57 18.50 -1.76 -15.90
C ARG A 57 19.92 -1.87 -15.30
N GLN A 58 20.14 -1.31 -14.12
CA GLN A 58 21.42 -1.41 -13.42
C GLN A 58 21.75 -2.87 -13.06
N LEU A 59 20.74 -3.61 -12.59
CA LEU A 59 20.91 -5.04 -12.29
C LEU A 59 21.22 -5.84 -13.54
N ASN A 60 20.49 -5.61 -14.64
CA ASN A 60 20.74 -6.29 -15.91
C ASN A 60 22.18 -6.04 -16.43
N ALA A 61 22.68 -4.81 -16.32
CA ALA A 61 24.04 -4.48 -16.71
C ALA A 61 25.08 -5.27 -15.89
N ARG A 62 24.86 -5.44 -14.56
CA ARG A 62 25.72 -6.26 -13.70
C ARG A 62 25.65 -7.75 -14.06
N MET A 63 24.48 -8.25 -14.36
CA MET A 63 24.28 -9.63 -14.82
C MET A 63 24.99 -9.90 -16.15
N ASP A 64 24.95 -8.93 -17.09
CA ASP A 64 25.65 -9.03 -18.37
C ASP A 64 27.18 -8.98 -18.18
N GLU A 65 27.69 -8.15 -17.26
CA GLU A 65 29.10 -8.13 -16.88
C GLU A 65 29.55 -9.47 -16.31
N LEU A 66 28.78 -10.02 -15.35
CA LEU A 66 29.04 -11.32 -14.76
C LEU A 66 29.06 -12.44 -15.82
N ARG A 67 28.09 -12.45 -16.72
CA ARG A 67 28.03 -13.43 -17.81
C ARG A 67 29.28 -13.37 -18.69
N ARG A 68 29.72 -12.17 -19.10
CA ARG A 68 30.95 -11.98 -19.87
C ARG A 68 32.18 -12.50 -19.11
N LEU A 69 32.26 -12.17 -17.82
CA LEU A 69 33.37 -12.64 -16.98
C LEU A 69 33.43 -14.18 -16.90
N GLN A 70 32.27 -14.83 -16.79
CA GLN A 70 32.15 -16.29 -16.78
C GLN A 70 32.54 -16.90 -18.13
N GLU A 71 32.07 -16.33 -19.24
CA GLU A 71 32.42 -16.77 -20.60
C GLU A 71 33.91 -16.63 -20.86
N ASP A 72 34.53 -15.51 -20.47
CA ASP A 72 35.94 -15.26 -20.63
C ASP A 72 36.78 -16.20 -19.76
N PHE A 73 36.34 -16.48 -18.53
CA PHE A 73 36.99 -17.48 -17.69
C PHE A 73 36.92 -18.86 -18.33
N GLN A 74 35.77 -19.28 -18.84
CA GLN A 74 35.65 -20.59 -19.52
C GLN A 74 36.60 -20.74 -20.73
N LYS A 75 36.68 -19.69 -21.56
CA LYS A 75 37.55 -19.68 -22.75
C LYS A 75 39.03 -19.73 -22.39
N GLN A 76 39.43 -19.09 -21.31
CA GLN A 76 40.82 -18.96 -20.88
C GLN A 76 41.26 -20.04 -19.89
N ALA A 77 40.35 -20.78 -19.28
CA ALA A 77 40.64 -21.71 -18.19
C ALA A 77 41.70 -22.78 -18.52
N GLN A 78 41.82 -23.17 -19.80
CA GLN A 78 42.76 -24.19 -20.25
C GLN A 78 44.18 -23.67 -20.48
N ILE A 79 44.33 -22.35 -20.73
CA ILE A 79 45.63 -21.75 -21.05
C ILE A 79 46.22 -20.94 -19.89
N LEU A 80 45.44 -20.70 -18.82
CA LEU A 80 45.91 -20.01 -17.62
C LEU A 80 46.77 -20.91 -16.73
N THR A 81 47.74 -20.27 -16.05
CA THR A 81 48.47 -20.96 -14.96
C THR A 81 47.49 -21.31 -13.82
N PRO A 82 47.82 -22.31 -12.97
CA PRO A 82 46.98 -22.69 -11.84
C PRO A 82 46.62 -21.49 -10.92
N GLU A 83 47.58 -20.62 -10.66
CA GLU A 83 47.41 -19.42 -9.81
C GLU A 83 46.47 -18.41 -10.47
N ALA A 84 46.67 -18.12 -11.76
CA ALA A 84 45.82 -17.19 -12.51
C ALA A 84 44.40 -17.73 -12.67
N ARG A 85 44.22 -19.04 -12.82
CA ARG A 85 42.93 -19.70 -12.87
C ARG A 85 42.21 -19.58 -11.53
N ALA A 86 42.90 -19.83 -10.42
CA ALA A 86 42.34 -19.70 -9.08
C ALA A 86 41.89 -18.24 -8.80
N ALA A 87 42.72 -17.26 -9.16
CA ALA A 87 42.36 -15.82 -9.01
C ALA A 87 41.13 -15.44 -9.81
N LYS A 88 41.05 -15.88 -11.08
CA LYS A 88 39.86 -15.60 -11.91
C LYS A 88 38.61 -16.33 -11.41
N ALA A 89 38.72 -17.56 -10.95
CA ALA A 89 37.61 -18.29 -10.35
C ALA A 89 37.07 -17.56 -9.11
N ALA A 90 37.95 -17.09 -8.22
CA ALA A 90 37.59 -16.31 -7.05
C ALA A 90 36.90 -14.95 -7.43
N GLU A 91 37.35 -14.32 -8.52
CA GLU A 91 36.72 -13.09 -9.05
C GLU A 91 35.30 -13.36 -9.54
N VAL A 92 35.07 -14.44 -10.31
CA VAL A 92 33.75 -14.86 -10.78
C VAL A 92 32.83 -15.14 -9.57
N GLU A 93 33.32 -15.88 -8.57
CA GLU A 93 32.58 -16.21 -7.37
C GLU A 93 32.19 -14.94 -6.60
N ARG A 94 33.11 -14.02 -6.36
CA ARG A 94 32.86 -12.74 -5.69
C ARG A 94 31.79 -11.92 -6.45
N LYS A 95 31.96 -11.79 -7.77
CA LYS A 95 30.97 -11.05 -8.61
C LYS A 95 29.61 -11.71 -8.63
N THR A 96 29.53 -13.04 -8.55
CA THR A 96 28.27 -13.77 -8.44
C THR A 96 27.58 -13.44 -7.13
N MET A 97 28.28 -13.48 -6.01
CA MET A 97 27.74 -13.12 -4.70
C MET A 97 27.29 -11.66 -4.64
N GLU A 98 28.12 -10.72 -5.13
CA GLU A 98 27.77 -9.30 -5.20
C GLU A 98 26.50 -9.02 -6.03
N THR A 99 26.33 -9.73 -7.15
CA THR A 99 25.16 -9.60 -8.01
C THR A 99 23.91 -10.15 -7.32
N GLN A 100 24.04 -11.29 -6.66
CA GLN A 100 22.94 -11.91 -5.90
C GLN A 100 22.51 -11.04 -4.70
N GLU A 101 23.47 -10.50 -3.95
CA GLU A 101 23.20 -9.57 -2.86
C GLU A 101 22.50 -8.30 -3.38
N THR A 102 22.99 -7.75 -4.49
CA THR A 102 22.36 -6.58 -5.15
C THR A 102 20.90 -6.86 -5.53
N TYR A 103 20.61 -8.04 -6.08
CA TYR A 103 19.25 -8.47 -6.44
C TYR A 103 18.35 -8.51 -5.20
N MET A 104 18.78 -9.18 -4.12
CA MET A 104 18.00 -9.29 -2.89
C MET A 104 17.74 -7.92 -2.25
N LYS A 105 18.78 -7.08 -2.20
CA LYS A 105 18.67 -5.71 -1.69
C LYS A 105 17.69 -4.86 -2.50
N LEU A 106 17.74 -4.97 -3.83
CA LEU A 106 16.83 -4.26 -4.72
C LEU A 106 15.37 -4.63 -4.46
N GLN A 107 15.07 -5.94 -4.30
CA GLN A 107 13.73 -6.41 -4.00
C GLN A 107 13.21 -5.83 -2.68
N GLN A 108 14.05 -5.81 -1.65
CA GLN A 108 13.69 -5.25 -0.35
C GLN A 108 13.46 -3.72 -0.42
N GLU A 109 14.36 -3.00 -1.11
CA GLU A 109 14.25 -1.55 -1.27
C GLU A 109 12.98 -1.15 -2.02
N LEU A 110 12.65 -1.83 -3.13
CA LEU A 110 11.45 -1.54 -3.91
C LEU A 110 10.18 -1.84 -3.11
N SER A 111 10.12 -2.98 -2.41
CA SER A 111 8.97 -3.30 -1.55
C SER A 111 8.79 -2.34 -0.39
N ALA A 112 9.88 -1.89 0.24
CA ALA A 112 9.81 -0.89 1.30
C ALA A 112 9.31 0.45 0.76
N LYS A 113 9.86 0.92 -0.35
CA LYS A 113 9.45 2.19 -0.98
C LYS A 113 7.99 2.18 -1.44
N GLU A 114 7.53 1.07 -2.00
CA GLU A 114 6.12 0.91 -2.38
C GLU A 114 5.21 1.06 -1.15
N ARG A 115 5.49 0.34 -0.06
CA ARG A 115 4.72 0.46 1.18
C ARG A 115 4.74 1.87 1.75
N ASP A 116 5.92 2.50 1.82
CA ASP A 116 6.09 3.83 2.40
C ASP A 116 5.38 4.92 1.56
N ALA A 117 5.36 4.76 0.25
CA ALA A 117 4.68 5.68 -0.65
C ALA A 117 3.16 5.48 -0.67
N MET A 118 2.67 4.24 -0.54
CA MET A 118 1.23 3.93 -0.60
C MET A 118 0.51 4.11 0.73
N ARG A 119 1.22 3.96 1.86
CA ARG A 119 0.63 4.10 3.19
C ARG A 119 -0.08 5.43 3.43
N PRO A 120 0.54 6.62 3.21
CA PRO A 120 -0.14 7.89 3.43
C PRO A 120 -1.37 8.06 2.52
N LEU A 121 -1.35 7.45 1.33
CA LEU A 121 -2.49 7.45 0.41
C LEU A 121 -3.66 6.65 1.00
N ALA A 122 -3.39 5.45 1.49
CA ALA A 122 -4.39 4.60 2.14
C ALA A 122 -5.00 5.27 3.38
N ASP A 123 -4.17 5.91 4.20
CA ASP A 123 -4.62 6.63 5.40
C ASP A 123 -5.57 7.79 5.03
N ARG A 124 -5.25 8.57 3.99
CA ARG A 124 -6.10 9.66 3.49
C ARG A 124 -7.39 9.16 2.86
N LEU A 125 -7.33 8.08 2.07
CA LEU A 125 -8.53 7.44 1.50
C LEU A 125 -9.47 6.97 2.61
N THR A 126 -8.92 6.36 3.66
CA THR A 126 -9.70 5.94 4.83
C THR A 126 -10.37 7.14 5.52
N ALA A 127 -9.66 8.26 5.65
CA ALA A 127 -10.23 9.49 6.22
C ALA A 127 -11.38 10.04 5.36
N VAL A 128 -11.23 10.03 4.03
CA VAL A 128 -12.30 10.47 3.11
C VAL A 128 -13.48 9.49 3.14
N ALA A 129 -13.26 8.18 3.25
CA ALA A 129 -14.34 7.20 3.39
C ALA A 129 -15.15 7.40 4.68
N LYS A 130 -14.50 7.76 5.79
CA LYS A 130 -15.17 8.12 7.05
C LYS A 130 -16.01 9.38 6.89
N GLU A 131 -15.49 10.39 6.22
CA GLU A 131 -16.23 11.63 5.94
C GLU A 131 -17.47 11.37 5.07
N ILE A 132 -17.38 10.46 4.08
CA ILE A 132 -18.53 9.99 3.30
C ILE A 132 -19.56 9.32 4.22
N ALA A 133 -19.11 8.43 5.09
CA ALA A 133 -19.98 7.72 6.01
C ALA A 133 -20.77 8.69 6.91
N GLU A 134 -20.09 9.66 7.50
CA GLU A 134 -20.70 10.65 8.40
C GLU A 134 -21.63 11.59 7.66
N THR A 135 -21.22 12.11 6.49
CA THR A 135 -22.00 13.10 5.74
C THR A 135 -23.26 12.49 5.12
N ASP A 136 -23.14 11.29 4.57
CA ASP A 136 -24.20 10.63 3.80
C ASP A 136 -25.01 9.63 4.66
N GLY A 137 -24.70 9.52 5.96
CA GLY A 137 -25.45 8.74 6.94
C GLY A 137 -25.31 7.22 6.76
N PHE A 138 -24.14 6.75 6.32
CA PHE A 138 -23.87 5.32 6.26
C PHE A 138 -23.64 4.77 7.67
N THR A 139 -24.27 3.65 7.96
CA THR A 139 -24.07 2.91 9.23
C THR A 139 -22.74 2.18 9.21
N MET A 140 -22.36 1.60 8.06
CA MET A 140 -21.09 0.88 7.85
C MET A 140 -20.64 1.02 6.40
N ILE A 141 -19.33 1.14 6.21
CA ILE A 141 -18.65 1.00 4.92
C ILE A 141 -17.61 -0.09 5.05
N PHE A 142 -17.67 -1.08 4.19
CA PHE A 142 -16.75 -2.21 4.16
C PHE A 142 -15.66 -2.02 3.11
N ASP A 143 -14.44 -2.44 3.42
CA ASP A 143 -13.45 -2.66 2.38
C ASP A 143 -13.73 -3.99 1.68
N ARG A 144 -13.92 -3.95 0.37
CA ARG A 144 -14.32 -5.10 -0.44
C ARG A 144 -13.38 -6.28 -0.26
N GLU A 145 -12.07 -6.03 -0.28
CA GLU A 145 -11.05 -7.08 -0.21
C GLU A 145 -10.92 -7.62 1.22
N SER A 146 -10.73 -6.74 2.19
CA SER A 146 -10.52 -7.13 3.59
C SER A 146 -11.75 -7.77 4.24
N ALA A 147 -12.96 -7.38 3.80
CA ALA A 147 -14.20 -7.98 4.29
C ALA A 147 -14.54 -9.33 3.62
N GLY A 148 -13.77 -9.76 2.61
CA GLY A 148 -14.09 -10.97 1.86
C GLY A 148 -15.43 -10.91 1.13
N LEU A 149 -15.81 -9.73 0.64
CA LEU A 149 -17.10 -9.50 0.01
C LEU A 149 -17.18 -10.17 -1.36
N VAL A 150 -17.91 -11.30 -1.43
CA VAL A 150 -18.06 -12.10 -2.66
C VAL A 150 -19.07 -11.47 -3.63
N TYR A 151 -20.16 -10.91 -3.10
CA TYR A 151 -21.21 -10.27 -3.88
C TYR A 151 -21.82 -9.09 -3.13
N ALA A 152 -22.02 -7.99 -3.84
CA ALA A 152 -22.86 -6.88 -3.43
C ALA A 152 -23.42 -6.17 -4.67
N PRO A 153 -24.62 -5.59 -4.59
CA PRO A 153 -25.16 -4.76 -5.67
C PRO A 153 -24.25 -3.55 -5.95
N ALA A 154 -24.14 -3.18 -7.22
CA ALA A 154 -23.33 -2.01 -7.64
C ALA A 154 -23.83 -0.69 -7.03
N SER A 155 -25.11 -0.62 -6.62
CA SER A 155 -25.67 0.54 -5.93
C SER A 155 -25.04 0.80 -4.55
N LEU A 156 -24.35 -0.17 -3.96
CA LEU A 156 -23.65 -0.04 -2.69
C LEU A 156 -22.14 0.31 -2.88
N ASP A 157 -21.66 0.36 -4.13
CA ASP A 157 -20.26 0.69 -4.44
C ASP A 157 -20.02 2.21 -4.36
N LEU A 158 -19.27 2.60 -3.34
CA LEU A 158 -18.89 3.99 -3.10
C LEU A 158 -17.49 4.33 -3.65
N THR A 159 -16.84 3.41 -4.35
CA THR A 159 -15.45 3.57 -4.78
C THR A 159 -15.27 4.78 -5.69
N ASN A 160 -16.19 4.99 -6.66
CA ASN A 160 -16.11 6.14 -7.56
C ASN A 160 -16.35 7.47 -6.84
N GLU A 161 -17.21 7.47 -5.84
CA GLU A 161 -17.46 8.65 -5.01
C GLU A 161 -16.22 8.95 -4.14
N LEU A 162 -15.64 7.94 -3.53
CA LEU A 162 -14.40 8.05 -2.77
C LEU A 162 -13.27 8.66 -3.63
N ILE A 163 -13.06 8.15 -4.85
CA ILE A 163 -12.06 8.66 -5.78
C ILE A 163 -12.32 10.13 -6.12
N ARG A 164 -13.56 10.49 -6.42
CA ARG A 164 -13.96 11.87 -6.76
C ARG A 164 -13.71 12.82 -5.59
N LYS A 165 -14.19 12.48 -4.38
CA LYS A 165 -14.01 13.31 -3.17
C LYS A 165 -12.53 13.42 -2.80
N TYR A 166 -11.76 12.32 -2.93
CA TYR A 166 -10.32 12.34 -2.71
C TYR A 166 -9.60 13.31 -3.64
N ASN A 167 -9.80 13.20 -4.96
CA ASN A 167 -9.16 14.05 -5.95
C ASN A 167 -9.53 15.52 -5.80
N ALA A 168 -10.76 15.82 -5.35
CA ALA A 168 -11.18 17.18 -5.04
C ALA A 168 -10.45 17.74 -3.81
N LYS A 169 -10.18 16.92 -2.80
CA LYS A 169 -9.53 17.32 -1.55
C LYS A 169 -8.01 17.33 -1.65
N PHE A 170 -7.43 16.42 -2.44
CA PHE A 170 -5.99 16.22 -2.62
C PHE A 170 -5.62 16.25 -4.11
N PRO A 171 -5.63 17.41 -4.78
CA PRO A 171 -5.23 17.51 -6.17
C PRO A 171 -3.73 17.13 -6.33
N ALA A 172 -3.38 16.40 -7.40
CA ALA A 172 -2.03 15.89 -7.64
C ALA A 172 -0.94 17.01 -7.70
N SER A 173 -1.34 18.26 -7.97
CA SER A 173 -0.45 19.41 -7.94
C SER A 173 0.05 19.73 -6.53
N ALA A 174 -0.70 19.40 -5.48
CA ALA A 174 -0.31 19.59 -4.08
C ALA A 174 0.67 18.52 -3.58
N ALA A 175 0.63 17.30 -4.15
CA ALA A 175 1.55 16.22 -3.80
C ALA A 175 3.02 16.52 -4.19
N LYS A 176 3.25 17.37 -5.19
CA LYS A 176 4.58 17.81 -5.60
C LYS A 176 5.24 18.79 -4.63
N ALA A 177 4.46 19.33 -3.68
CA ALA A 177 4.89 20.30 -2.67
C ALA A 177 5.04 19.69 -1.26
N ALA A 178 4.80 18.39 -1.07
CA ALA A 178 5.00 17.74 0.24
C ALA A 178 6.49 17.70 0.59
N PRO A 179 6.90 18.17 1.79
CA PRO A 179 8.31 18.17 2.19
C PRO A 179 8.79 16.71 2.30
N LYS A 180 9.96 16.46 1.69
CA LYS A 180 10.74 15.23 1.84
C LYS A 180 10.78 14.87 3.35
N PRO A 181 10.49 13.61 3.74
CA PRO A 181 10.58 13.23 5.15
C PRO A 181 11.95 13.65 5.71
N ALA A 182 11.93 14.40 6.79
CA ALA A 182 13.15 14.79 7.48
C ALA A 182 13.90 13.52 7.90
N ALA A 183 15.15 13.38 7.48
CA ALA A 183 16.03 12.32 7.89
C ALA A 183 16.00 12.22 9.42
N ALA A 184 15.75 11.03 9.96
CA ALA A 184 15.83 10.77 11.39
C ALA A 184 17.20 11.21 11.92
N PRO A 185 17.27 11.88 13.08
CA PRO A 185 18.54 12.28 13.65
C PRO A 185 19.39 11.05 13.96
N ALA A 186 20.63 11.06 13.47
CA ALA A 186 21.63 10.04 13.78
C ALA A 186 21.82 9.92 15.31
N PRO A 187 22.00 8.71 15.86
CA PRO A 187 22.26 8.52 17.28
C PRO A 187 23.58 9.24 17.65
N LYS A 188 23.48 10.15 18.62
CA LYS A 188 24.65 10.78 19.22
C LYS A 188 25.53 9.69 19.84
N ALA A 189 26.75 9.58 19.33
CA ALA A 189 27.81 8.84 19.99
C ALA A 189 28.10 9.47 21.36
N GLU A 190 27.80 8.76 22.43
CA GLU A 190 28.25 9.11 23.77
C GLU A 190 29.78 8.95 23.82
N ALA A 191 30.46 10.04 23.95
CA ALA A 191 31.90 10.08 24.23
C ALA A 191 32.12 9.56 25.65
N GLY A 192 32.74 8.40 25.75
CA GLY A 192 33.17 7.82 27.01
C GLY A 192 34.16 8.75 27.73
N ALA A 193 33.78 9.14 28.94
CA ALA A 193 34.69 9.80 29.88
C ALA A 193 35.62 8.73 30.47
N LYS A 194 36.93 8.98 30.31
CA LYS A 194 38.00 8.33 31.06
C LYS A 194 37.93 8.75 32.52
N LYS A 195 38.00 7.80 33.42
CA LYS A 195 38.85 7.85 34.61
C LYS A 195 39.20 6.43 35.03
#